data_01b9f835e74dcbc610824227b53efe03
#
_entry.id   01b9f835e74dcbc610824227b53efe03
#
_cell.length_a   1.000
_cell.length_b   1.000
_cell.length_c   1.000
_cell.angle_alpha   90.00
_cell.angle_beta   90.00
_cell.angle_gamma   90.00
#
_symmetry.space_group_name_H-M   'P 1'
#
loop_
_entity.id
_entity.type
_entity.pdbx_description
1 polymer ?
#
loop_
_entity_poly.entity_id
_entity_poly.type
_entity_poly.pdbx_seq_one_letter_code
_entity_poly.pdbx_strand_id
1 'polypeptide(L)'
;MSQDASLPIFGNYHGYYSKRPVVRDPRLALLPHHVFKDARVLDIGCNEGYVTCEIDSTVMGRAVWSQQEPSDATEQTNNGTDNVSRKRARDEDERVVRVTNSKSGPVPDYFPVSCEHMFGPLPIPFRPVQGTSSDSDKFPHNVVFQTADWVSSGVTDDQAKYNVVVAFSITKWIHLNGGDEGLMKFFQRVHSVLEADGIFILEPQEWETYAKAKRMSVKLKETSQNLKLKPADFPRLLHDVGFGEVEHLGSTGEGGFRRAVDLYRKL
;
A
#
# COMPACT_ATOMS: atom_id res chain seq x y z
N MET A 1 -16.02 24.80 10.83
CA MET A 1 -16.30 23.84 9.76
C MET A 1 -15.47 22.61 10.09
N SER A 2 -16.11 21.55 10.59
CA SER A 2 -15.44 20.30 10.91
C SER A 2 -15.01 19.64 9.61
N GLN A 3 -13.70 19.45 9.43
CA GLN A 3 -13.19 18.55 8.42
C GLN A 3 -13.71 17.14 8.77
N ASP A 4 -14.57 16.60 7.92
CA ASP A 4 -14.89 15.18 7.92
C ASP A 4 -13.56 14.45 7.67
N ALA A 5 -12.93 13.99 8.76
CA ALA A 5 -11.81 13.07 8.65
C ALA A 5 -12.36 11.82 7.95
N SER A 6 -11.96 11.60 6.70
CA SER A 6 -12.44 10.48 5.91
C SER A 6 -12.25 9.20 6.71
N LEU A 7 -13.33 8.42 6.86
CA LEU A 7 -13.29 7.16 7.58
C LEU A 7 -12.22 6.25 6.93
N PRO A 8 -11.42 5.52 7.73
CA PRO A 8 -10.33 4.69 7.21
C PRO A 8 -10.84 3.39 6.57
N ILE A 9 -11.68 3.52 5.54
CA ILE A 9 -12.35 2.40 4.86
C ILE A 9 -11.39 1.51 4.06
N PHE A 10 -10.17 1.98 3.83
CA PHE A 10 -9.08 1.23 3.21
C PHE A 10 -8.01 0.76 4.20
N GLY A 11 -8.23 0.95 5.50
CA GLY A 11 -7.27 0.57 6.54
C GLY A 11 -6.22 1.64 6.85
N ASN A 12 -6.32 2.80 6.23
CA ASN A 12 -5.45 3.96 6.41
C ASN A 12 -5.76 4.71 7.73
N TYR A 13 -5.57 4.03 8.87
CA TYR A 13 -5.82 4.63 10.17
C TYR A 13 -4.78 5.70 10.51
N HIS A 14 -5.25 6.90 10.88
CA HIS A 14 -4.38 7.90 11.48
C HIS A 14 -3.75 7.38 12.77
N GLY A 15 -2.44 7.57 12.91
CA GLY A 15 -1.68 7.16 14.09
C GLY A 15 -1.65 5.64 14.29
N TYR A 16 -1.65 4.86 13.21
CA TYR A 16 -1.53 3.41 13.27
C TYR A 16 -0.27 3.00 14.07
N TYR A 17 0.85 3.63 13.77
CA TYR A 17 2.13 3.35 14.46
C TYR A 17 2.23 4.04 15.83
N SER A 18 1.48 5.10 16.11
CA SER A 18 1.39 5.67 17.46
C SER A 18 0.82 4.68 18.49
N LYS A 19 0.00 3.73 18.01
CA LYS A 19 -0.55 2.64 18.81
C LYS A 19 0.35 1.40 18.84
N ARG A 20 1.44 1.41 18.10
CA ARG A 20 2.50 0.40 18.10
C ARG A 20 3.84 1.11 18.37
N PRO A 21 4.07 1.63 19.60
CA PRO A 21 5.27 2.38 19.93
C PRO A 21 6.47 1.43 20.08
N VAL A 22 6.94 0.90 18.98
CA VAL A 22 8.11 0.02 18.93
C VAL A 22 9.18 0.64 18.04
N VAL A 23 10.41 0.60 18.49
CA VAL A 23 11.58 1.08 17.73
C VAL A 23 11.82 0.23 16.48
N ARG A 24 11.39 -1.04 16.53
CA ARG A 24 11.45 -1.99 15.41
C ARG A 24 10.15 -2.77 15.32
N ASP A 25 9.70 -3.06 14.11
CA ASP A 25 8.48 -3.85 13.92
C ASP A 25 8.74 -5.32 14.31
N PRO A 26 8.04 -5.85 15.35
CA PRO A 26 8.31 -7.19 15.85
C PRO A 26 7.99 -8.31 14.86
N ARG A 27 7.22 -8.03 13.80
CA ARG A 27 6.93 -9.00 12.72
C ARG A 27 8.18 -9.31 11.92
N LEU A 28 9.06 -8.34 11.74
CA LEU A 28 10.31 -8.54 11.01
C LEU A 28 11.26 -9.50 11.74
N ALA A 29 11.17 -9.55 13.09
CA ALA A 29 11.97 -10.49 13.89
C ALA A 29 11.52 -11.95 13.76
N LEU A 30 10.30 -12.22 13.25
CA LEU A 30 9.82 -13.56 12.97
C LEU A 30 10.32 -14.12 11.64
N LEU A 31 10.80 -13.26 10.75
CA LEU A 31 11.15 -13.64 9.39
C LEU A 31 12.50 -14.36 9.36
N PRO A 32 12.70 -15.26 8.38
CA PRO A 32 13.98 -15.90 8.18
C PRO A 32 15.11 -14.87 8.01
N HIS A 33 16.25 -15.16 8.61
CA HIS A 33 17.43 -14.32 8.44
C HIS A 33 17.76 -14.18 6.95
N HIS A 34 18.04 -12.96 6.52
CA HIS A 34 18.42 -12.64 5.14
C HIS A 34 17.29 -12.76 4.09
N VAL A 35 16.01 -12.91 4.49
CA VAL A 35 14.90 -12.98 3.53
C VAL A 35 14.85 -11.78 2.57
N PHE A 36 15.30 -10.62 3.03
CA PHE A 36 15.36 -9.40 2.23
C PHE A 36 16.73 -9.12 1.62
N LYS A 37 17.76 -9.93 1.94
CA LYS A 37 19.12 -9.67 1.47
C LYS A 37 19.20 -9.74 -0.06
N ASP A 38 19.71 -8.67 -0.67
CA ASP A 38 19.84 -8.54 -2.13
C ASP A 38 18.49 -8.73 -2.86
N ALA A 39 17.37 -8.53 -2.16
CA ALA A 39 16.03 -8.77 -2.66
C ALA A 39 15.37 -7.47 -3.16
N ARG A 40 14.63 -7.58 -4.26
CA ARG A 40 13.65 -6.59 -4.68
C ARG A 40 12.34 -6.87 -3.95
N VAL A 41 11.91 -5.94 -3.10
CA VAL A 41 10.77 -6.11 -2.19
C VAL A 41 9.61 -5.22 -2.62
N LEU A 42 8.39 -5.76 -2.60
CA LEU A 42 7.14 -5.01 -2.69
C LEU A 42 6.40 -5.09 -1.35
N ASP A 43 6.19 -3.93 -0.70
CA ASP A 43 5.38 -3.81 0.52
C ASP A 43 4.02 -3.23 0.17
N ILE A 44 2.97 -4.06 0.21
CA ILE A 44 1.61 -3.69 -0.18
C ILE A 44 0.85 -3.17 1.03
N GLY A 45 0.44 -1.89 0.97
CA GLY A 45 -0.30 -1.25 2.07
C GLY A 45 0.60 -0.83 3.23
N CYS A 46 1.77 -0.31 2.93
CA CYS A 46 2.80 0.10 3.90
C CYS A 46 2.35 1.20 4.88
N ASN A 47 1.19 1.81 4.67
CA ASN A 47 0.67 2.92 5.46
C ASN A 47 1.66 4.10 5.51
N GLU A 48 2.26 4.40 6.66
CA GLU A 48 3.23 5.50 6.86
C GLU A 48 4.67 5.12 6.43
N GLY A 49 4.88 3.91 5.91
CA GLY A 49 6.16 3.46 5.38
C GLY A 49 7.18 2.99 6.42
N TYR A 50 6.82 2.90 7.70
CA TYR A 50 7.77 2.49 8.76
C TYR A 50 8.39 1.11 8.48
N VAL A 51 7.56 0.11 8.17
CA VAL A 51 8.05 -1.26 7.87
C VAL A 51 8.90 -1.25 6.61
N THR A 52 8.45 -0.56 5.57
CA THR A 52 9.18 -0.44 4.31
C THR A 52 10.59 0.13 4.53
N CYS A 53 10.68 1.24 5.30
CA CYS A 53 11.96 1.86 5.63
C CYS A 53 12.82 0.98 6.54
N GLU A 54 12.22 0.20 7.46
CA GLU A 54 12.95 -0.72 8.32
C GLU A 54 13.52 -1.91 7.52
N ILE A 55 12.74 -2.47 6.60
CA ILE A 55 13.21 -3.50 5.67
C ILE A 55 14.43 -3.00 4.91
N ASP A 56 14.35 -1.80 4.35
CA ASP A 56 15.40 -1.26 3.51
C ASP A 56 16.63 -0.83 4.31
N SER A 57 16.48 -0.28 5.51
CA SER A 57 17.61 0.12 6.37
C SER A 57 18.44 -1.06 6.87
N THR A 58 17.88 -2.26 6.88
CA THR A 58 18.57 -3.50 7.31
C THR A 58 19.21 -4.26 6.16
N VAL A 59 18.84 -3.94 4.92
CA VAL A 59 19.21 -4.71 3.73
C VAL A 59 19.36 -3.79 2.52
N MET A 60 20.33 -4.04 1.66
CA MET A 60 20.46 -3.36 0.36
C MET A 60 19.41 -3.92 -0.63
N GLY A 61 18.14 -3.57 -0.40
CA GLY A 61 17.03 -3.96 -1.27
C GLY A 61 16.25 -2.73 -1.75
N ARG A 62 15.53 -2.88 -2.86
CA ARG A 62 14.66 -1.84 -3.42
C ARG A 62 13.21 -2.15 -3.07
N ALA A 63 12.59 -1.33 -2.22
CA ALA A 63 11.19 -1.48 -1.85
C ALA A 63 10.28 -0.58 -2.72
N VAL A 64 9.17 -1.12 -3.18
CA VAL A 64 8.13 -0.41 -3.95
C VAL A 64 6.80 -0.55 -3.23
N TRP A 65 6.09 0.56 -3.06
CA TRP A 65 4.83 0.59 -2.32
C TRP A 65 3.62 0.95 -3.18
N SER A 66 2.44 0.47 -2.75
CA SER A 66 1.14 0.77 -3.36
C SER A 66 0.03 0.94 -2.32
N GLN A 67 -0.76 2.00 -2.45
CA GLN A 67 -1.98 2.25 -1.67
C GLN A 67 -3.22 2.19 -2.57
N GLN A 68 -4.32 1.67 -2.04
CA GLN A 68 -5.58 1.57 -2.77
C GLN A 68 -6.35 2.90 -2.66
N GLU A 69 -6.49 3.62 -3.77
CA GLU A 69 -7.38 4.77 -3.89
C GLU A 69 -8.72 4.34 -4.52
N PRO A 70 -9.85 4.95 -4.10
CA PRO A 70 -11.12 4.68 -4.74
C PRO A 70 -11.16 5.29 -6.15
N SER A 71 -11.55 4.51 -7.13
CA SER A 71 -11.92 5.02 -8.45
C SER A 71 -13.30 5.70 -8.37
N ASP A 72 -13.36 6.93 -7.91
CA ASP A 72 -14.54 7.78 -8.09
C ASP A 72 -14.55 8.31 -9.53
N ALA A 73 -15.02 7.50 -10.44
CA ALA A 73 -15.48 7.96 -11.73
C ALA A 73 -16.84 8.65 -11.52
N THR A 74 -16.83 9.87 -11.03
CA THR A 74 -17.99 10.74 -11.11
C THR A 74 -17.97 11.40 -12.47
N GLU A 75 -18.80 10.91 -13.39
CA GLU A 75 -19.20 11.64 -14.58
C GLU A 75 -19.82 13.00 -14.15
N GLN A 76 -19.05 14.07 -14.30
CA GLN A 76 -19.62 15.41 -14.23
C GLN A 76 -20.25 15.73 -15.59
N THR A 77 -21.56 15.56 -15.64
CA THR A 77 -22.39 16.20 -16.68
C THR A 77 -22.31 17.71 -16.53
N ASN A 78 -21.66 18.34 -17.50
CA ASN A 78 -21.71 19.78 -17.69
C ASN A 78 -23.14 20.22 -17.97
N ASN A 79 -23.74 21.04 -17.11
CA ASN A 79 -24.79 22.00 -17.48
C ASN A 79 -24.35 23.38 -17.01
N GLY A 80 -24.04 24.20 -18.01
CA GLY A 80 -23.71 25.61 -17.80
C GLY A 80 -24.88 26.45 -17.38
N THR A 81 -24.59 27.49 -16.63
CA THR A 81 -25.24 28.80 -16.78
C THR A 81 -24.34 29.89 -16.24
N ASP A 82 -24.20 30.92 -17.07
CA ASP A 82 -23.53 32.20 -16.82
C ASP A 82 -23.92 32.88 -15.51
N ASN A 83 -22.99 33.54 -14.83
CA ASN A 83 -23.20 34.92 -14.47
C ASN A 83 -21.92 35.70 -14.16
N VAL A 84 -21.86 36.85 -14.80
CA VAL A 84 -20.86 37.89 -14.81
C VAL A 84 -20.87 38.70 -13.50
N SER A 85 -19.72 38.95 -12.88
CA SER A 85 -19.48 40.28 -12.30
C SER A 85 -18.00 40.57 -11.97
N ARG A 86 -17.65 41.77 -12.30
CA ARG A 86 -16.37 42.45 -12.44
C ARG A 86 -15.63 42.83 -11.14
N LYS A 87 -14.30 42.99 -11.36
CA LYS A 87 -13.33 43.97 -10.73
C LYS A 87 -12.60 43.44 -9.49
N ARG A 88 -11.26 43.47 -9.44
CA ARG A 88 -10.25 44.52 -9.73
C ARG A 88 -8.86 43.90 -9.73
N ALA A 89 -7.98 44.43 -10.59
CA ALA A 89 -6.59 44.11 -10.73
C ALA A 89 -5.74 44.48 -9.50
N ARG A 90 -4.72 43.63 -9.24
CA ARG A 90 -3.41 44.07 -8.75
C ARG A 90 -2.38 43.14 -9.33
N ASP A 91 -1.44 43.73 -10.05
CA ASP A 91 -0.24 43.10 -10.61
C ASP A 91 0.66 42.63 -9.47
N GLU A 92 1.07 41.37 -9.53
CA GLU A 92 2.40 40.94 -9.04
C GLU A 92 2.84 39.73 -9.84
N ASP A 93 4.05 39.83 -10.30
CA ASP A 93 4.82 39.04 -11.25
C ASP A 93 4.98 37.59 -10.73
N GLU A 94 4.13 36.64 -11.14
CA GLU A 94 4.38 35.21 -10.96
C GLU A 94 4.75 34.58 -12.28
N ARG A 95 6.04 34.26 -12.41
CA ARG A 95 6.56 33.39 -13.46
C ARG A 95 5.90 32.03 -13.37
N VAL A 96 4.82 31.85 -14.09
CA VAL A 96 4.23 30.56 -14.36
C VAL A 96 5.22 29.73 -15.19
N VAL A 97 5.92 28.83 -14.54
CA VAL A 97 6.65 27.76 -15.22
C VAL A 97 5.60 26.84 -15.86
N ARG A 98 5.39 27.00 -17.15
CA ARG A 98 4.61 26.04 -17.94
C ARG A 98 5.32 24.70 -17.93
N VAL A 99 4.82 23.78 -17.11
CA VAL A 99 5.20 22.37 -17.23
C VAL A 99 4.57 21.85 -18.53
N THR A 100 5.41 21.65 -19.53
CA THR A 100 5.02 20.99 -20.77
C THR A 100 4.67 19.53 -20.46
N ASN A 101 3.46 19.11 -20.81
CA ASN A 101 2.98 17.73 -20.76
C ASN A 101 3.87 16.83 -21.64
N SER A 102 4.92 16.28 -21.08
CA SER A 102 5.54 15.06 -21.59
C SER A 102 4.77 13.87 -20.97
N LYS A 103 4.48 12.86 -21.77
CA LYS A 103 3.88 11.59 -21.38
C LYS A 103 4.85 10.81 -20.47
N SER A 104 5.04 11.29 -19.24
CA SER A 104 5.74 10.58 -18.19
C SER A 104 4.70 9.81 -17.38
N GLY A 105 4.96 8.54 -17.16
CA GLY A 105 4.15 7.72 -16.22
C GLY A 105 4.06 8.39 -14.82
N PRO A 106 3.25 7.83 -13.92
CA PRO A 106 3.04 8.41 -12.60
C PRO A 106 4.39 8.66 -11.93
N VAL A 107 4.59 9.90 -11.46
CA VAL A 107 5.81 10.27 -10.72
C VAL A 107 5.71 9.62 -9.34
N PRO A 108 6.74 8.90 -8.87
CA PRO A 108 6.75 8.31 -7.54
C PRO A 108 6.59 9.39 -6.46
N ASP A 109 5.79 9.11 -5.44
CA ASP A 109 5.66 9.98 -4.29
C ASP A 109 6.96 9.95 -3.45
N TYR A 110 7.37 11.09 -2.90
CA TYR A 110 8.54 11.14 -2.01
C TYR A 110 8.25 10.53 -0.64
N PHE A 111 7.03 10.73 -0.16
CA PHE A 111 6.49 10.14 1.05
C PHE A 111 5.21 9.37 0.74
N PRO A 112 4.85 8.35 1.55
CA PRO A 112 3.51 7.79 1.49
C PRO A 112 2.44 8.87 1.66
N VAL A 113 1.36 8.83 0.88
CA VAL A 113 0.25 9.79 0.97
C VAL A 113 -0.36 9.82 2.38
N SER A 114 -0.34 8.70 3.10
CA SER A 114 -0.76 8.64 4.50
C SER A 114 0.03 9.58 5.43
N CYS A 115 1.27 9.91 5.09
CA CYS A 115 2.04 10.92 5.84
C CYS A 115 1.46 12.32 5.68
N GLU A 116 0.98 12.69 4.50
CA GLU A 116 0.31 13.99 4.28
C GLU A 116 -0.99 14.08 5.07
N HIS A 117 -1.74 12.99 5.16
CA HIS A 117 -2.95 12.94 6.00
C HIS A 117 -2.66 13.11 7.49
N MET A 118 -1.49 12.66 7.94
CA MET A 118 -1.13 12.73 9.36
C MET A 118 -0.45 14.04 9.74
N PHE A 119 0.46 14.52 8.92
CA PHE A 119 1.34 15.65 9.23
C PHE A 119 0.98 16.92 8.47
N GLY A 120 0.02 16.87 7.54
CA GLY A 120 -0.25 17.93 6.57
C GLY A 120 0.77 17.96 5.43
N PRO A 121 0.75 19.02 4.60
CA PRO A 121 1.67 19.13 3.46
C PRO A 121 3.13 18.98 3.89
N LEU A 122 3.81 18.00 3.34
CA LEU A 122 5.21 17.71 3.65
C LEU A 122 6.12 18.47 2.67
N PRO A 123 7.24 19.04 3.13
CA PRO A 123 8.21 19.65 2.26
C PRO A 123 8.85 18.57 1.37
N ILE A 124 8.65 18.67 0.06
CA ILE A 124 9.33 17.80 -0.89
C ILE A 124 10.78 18.31 -1.01
N PRO A 125 11.80 17.53 -0.63
CA PRO A 125 13.17 17.93 -0.79
C PRO A 125 13.47 18.12 -2.27
N PHE A 126 14.25 19.13 -2.58
CA PHE A 126 14.73 19.34 -3.95
C PHE A 126 15.53 18.09 -4.38
N ARG A 127 15.03 17.35 -5.37
CA ARG A 127 15.81 16.23 -5.93
C ARG A 127 17.07 16.84 -6.55
N PRO A 128 18.28 16.52 -6.07
CA PRO A 128 19.48 16.88 -6.81
C PRO A 128 19.38 16.20 -8.17
N VAL A 129 19.54 16.99 -9.23
CA VAL A 129 19.61 16.47 -10.59
C VAL A 129 20.84 15.55 -10.63
N GLN A 130 20.55 14.24 -10.75
CA GLN A 130 21.48 13.17 -11.10
C GLN A 130 22.93 13.33 -10.61
N GLY A 131 23.19 12.89 -9.39
CA GLY A 131 24.52 12.50 -8.93
C GLY A 131 24.78 11.03 -9.32
N THR A 132 26.00 10.76 -9.65
CA THR A 132 26.57 9.49 -10.10
C THR A 132 25.94 8.22 -9.52
N SER A 133 25.75 7.23 -10.35
CA SER A 133 25.04 5.96 -10.21
C SER A 133 25.35 5.07 -8.98
N SER A 134 26.17 5.48 -8.03
CA SER A 134 26.53 4.67 -6.86
C SER A 134 25.67 4.90 -5.62
N ASP A 135 24.89 5.99 -5.55
CA ASP A 135 24.05 6.31 -4.38
C ASP A 135 22.58 5.93 -4.57
N SER A 136 22.15 5.58 -5.78
CA SER A 136 20.77 5.20 -6.07
C SER A 136 20.34 3.90 -5.40
N ASP A 137 21.30 3.05 -5.04
CA ASP A 137 21.05 1.72 -4.48
C ASP A 137 21.07 1.68 -2.95
N LYS A 138 21.22 2.86 -2.31
CA LYS A 138 21.27 2.97 -0.85
C LYS A 138 20.08 3.73 -0.31
N PHE A 139 19.65 3.33 0.90
CA PHE A 139 18.65 4.08 1.66
C PHE A 139 19.04 5.56 1.83
N PRO A 140 18.13 6.51 1.64
CA PRO A 140 16.70 6.35 1.32
C PRO A 140 16.39 6.34 -0.19
N HIS A 141 17.40 6.34 -1.06
CA HIS A 141 17.23 6.53 -2.50
C HIS A 141 16.73 5.29 -3.23
N ASN A 142 16.87 4.11 -2.63
CA ASN A 142 16.38 2.83 -3.13
C ASN A 142 14.94 2.51 -2.69
N VAL A 143 14.26 3.40 -1.95
CA VAL A 143 12.84 3.29 -1.61
C VAL A 143 12.02 4.19 -2.52
N VAL A 144 10.93 3.64 -3.06
CA VAL A 144 9.97 4.35 -3.90
C VAL A 144 8.57 4.11 -3.36
N PHE A 145 7.83 5.18 -3.08
CA PHE A 145 6.42 5.12 -2.72
C PHE A 145 5.55 5.44 -3.94
N GLN A 146 4.48 4.67 -4.11
CA GLN A 146 3.50 4.88 -5.18
C GLN A 146 2.09 4.69 -4.65
N THR A 147 1.18 5.61 -4.96
CA THR A 147 -0.24 5.49 -4.67
C THR A 147 -0.95 4.91 -5.88
N ALA A 148 -1.58 3.75 -5.72
CA ALA A 148 -2.31 3.08 -6.80
C ALA A 148 -3.36 2.12 -6.26
N ASP A 149 -4.41 1.83 -7.04
CA ASP A 149 -5.19 0.60 -6.88
C ASP A 149 -4.38 -0.57 -7.43
N TRP A 150 -3.45 -1.06 -6.62
CA TRP A 150 -2.51 -2.08 -7.06
C TRP A 150 -3.20 -3.39 -7.44
N VAL A 151 -4.30 -3.75 -6.77
CA VAL A 151 -5.04 -4.99 -7.06
C VAL A 151 -5.66 -4.94 -8.46
N SER A 152 -6.20 -3.80 -8.87
CA SER A 152 -6.85 -3.65 -10.17
C SER A 152 -5.86 -3.33 -11.29
N SER A 153 -4.93 -2.41 -11.04
CA SER A 153 -4.10 -1.81 -12.10
C SER A 153 -2.64 -2.23 -12.07
N GLY A 154 -2.08 -2.61 -10.88
CA GLY A 154 -0.65 -2.79 -10.70
C GLY A 154 0.12 -1.48 -10.83
N VAL A 155 1.42 -1.59 -10.89
CA VAL A 155 2.35 -0.49 -11.13
C VAL A 155 3.36 -0.88 -12.20
N THR A 156 3.98 0.11 -12.86
CA THR A 156 4.96 -0.14 -13.94
C THR A 156 6.14 -1.00 -13.46
N ASP A 157 6.53 -0.83 -12.22
CA ASP A 157 7.64 -1.57 -11.60
C ASP A 157 7.38 -3.07 -11.42
N ASP A 158 6.12 -3.51 -11.51
CA ASP A 158 5.74 -4.94 -11.46
C ASP A 158 6.35 -5.75 -12.60
N GLN A 159 6.71 -5.12 -13.73
CA GLN A 159 7.33 -5.78 -14.88
C GLN A 159 8.71 -6.36 -14.54
N ALA A 160 9.44 -5.73 -13.61
CA ALA A 160 10.76 -6.20 -13.18
C ALA A 160 10.70 -7.28 -12.10
N LYS A 161 9.50 -7.72 -11.74
CA LYS A 161 9.19 -8.71 -10.71
C LYS A 161 9.90 -8.51 -9.36
N TYR A 162 9.49 -9.26 -8.37
CA TYR A 162 9.96 -9.14 -6.99
C TYR A 162 10.44 -10.49 -6.46
N ASN A 163 11.47 -10.45 -5.61
CA ASN A 163 11.91 -11.62 -4.86
C ASN A 163 11.01 -11.84 -3.64
N VAL A 164 10.53 -10.75 -3.03
CA VAL A 164 9.68 -10.80 -1.84
C VAL A 164 8.52 -9.84 -1.99
N VAL A 165 7.32 -10.30 -1.68
CA VAL A 165 6.13 -9.46 -1.50
C VAL A 165 5.67 -9.55 -0.05
N VAL A 166 5.44 -8.40 0.57
CA VAL A 166 4.95 -8.27 1.94
C VAL A 166 3.54 -7.70 1.93
N ALA A 167 2.64 -8.26 2.74
CA ALA A 167 1.27 -7.78 2.88
C ALA A 167 0.83 -7.89 4.35
N PHE A 168 1.19 -6.88 5.13
CA PHE A 168 0.86 -6.84 6.56
C PHE A 168 -0.45 -6.11 6.82
N SER A 169 -1.41 -6.81 7.42
CA SER A 169 -2.68 -6.22 7.88
C SER A 169 -3.54 -5.56 6.79
N ILE A 170 -3.43 -5.98 5.53
CA ILE A 170 -4.14 -5.36 4.40
C ILE A 170 -5.28 -6.21 3.84
N THR A 171 -5.21 -7.53 3.94
CA THR A 171 -6.15 -8.46 3.27
C THR A 171 -7.60 -8.23 3.61
N LYS A 172 -7.94 -7.93 4.86
CA LYS A 172 -9.30 -7.58 5.26
C LYS A 172 -9.87 -6.40 4.46
N TRP A 173 -9.05 -5.41 4.20
CA TRP A 173 -9.47 -4.20 3.50
C TRP A 173 -9.65 -4.47 2.01
N ILE A 174 -8.75 -5.22 1.41
CA ILE A 174 -8.90 -5.71 0.03
C ILE A 174 -10.20 -6.52 -0.09
N HIS A 175 -10.43 -7.44 0.84
CA HIS A 175 -11.59 -8.31 0.86
C HIS A 175 -12.91 -7.55 1.06
N LEU A 176 -12.99 -6.62 2.02
CA LEU A 176 -14.18 -5.82 2.26
C LEU A 176 -14.48 -4.81 1.14
N ASN A 177 -13.48 -4.31 0.44
CA ASN A 177 -13.67 -3.37 -0.67
C ASN A 177 -13.92 -4.08 -2.02
N GLY A 178 -13.27 -5.22 -2.27
CA GLY A 178 -13.30 -5.93 -3.56
C GLY A 178 -14.11 -7.24 -3.55
N GLY A 179 -14.62 -7.67 -2.38
CA GLY A 179 -15.28 -8.98 -2.25
C GLY A 179 -14.32 -10.16 -2.41
N ASP A 180 -14.88 -11.36 -2.48
CA ASP A 180 -14.12 -12.59 -2.71
C ASP A 180 -13.32 -12.53 -4.02
N GLU A 181 -13.88 -11.92 -5.06
CA GLU A 181 -13.21 -11.74 -6.35
C GLU A 181 -11.98 -10.83 -6.23
N GLY A 182 -12.10 -9.70 -5.52
CA GLY A 182 -10.97 -8.79 -5.30
C GLY A 182 -9.84 -9.44 -4.49
N LEU A 183 -10.20 -10.27 -3.49
CA LEU A 183 -9.22 -11.05 -2.75
C LEU A 183 -8.49 -12.06 -3.63
N MET A 184 -9.20 -12.79 -4.48
CA MET A 184 -8.60 -13.74 -5.41
C MET A 184 -7.71 -13.04 -6.45
N LYS A 185 -8.15 -11.91 -7.01
CA LYS A 185 -7.32 -11.08 -7.90
C LYS A 185 -6.04 -10.63 -7.22
N PHE A 186 -6.12 -10.26 -5.94
CA PHE A 186 -4.96 -9.90 -5.14
C PHE A 186 -3.96 -11.05 -5.07
N PHE A 187 -4.37 -12.26 -4.67
CA PHE A 187 -3.48 -13.42 -4.57
C PHE A 187 -2.87 -13.81 -5.93
N GLN A 188 -3.67 -13.80 -6.99
CA GLN A 188 -3.19 -14.06 -8.36
C GLN A 188 -2.17 -13.02 -8.81
N ARG A 189 -2.39 -11.73 -8.49
CA ARG A 189 -1.44 -10.67 -8.83
C ARG A 189 -0.14 -10.82 -8.05
N VAL A 190 -0.20 -11.09 -6.74
CA VAL A 190 1.01 -11.37 -5.95
C VAL A 190 1.82 -12.50 -6.59
N HIS A 191 1.17 -13.60 -6.97
CA HIS A 191 1.84 -14.70 -7.64
C HIS A 191 2.46 -14.28 -8.98
N SER A 192 1.76 -13.48 -9.77
CA SER A 192 2.20 -13.07 -11.11
C SER A 192 3.43 -12.17 -11.09
N VAL A 193 3.57 -11.32 -10.06
CA VAL A 193 4.68 -10.35 -9.93
C VAL A 193 5.89 -10.91 -9.19
N LEU A 194 5.76 -12.06 -8.53
CA LEU A 194 6.90 -12.74 -7.91
C LEU A 194 7.75 -13.47 -8.96
N GLU A 195 9.07 -13.45 -8.75
CA GLU A 195 10.00 -14.35 -9.43
C GLU A 195 9.71 -15.83 -9.09
N ALA A 196 10.32 -16.76 -9.83
CA ALA A 196 10.33 -18.17 -9.44
C ALA A 196 10.99 -18.31 -8.05
N ASP A 197 10.47 -19.19 -7.21
CA ASP A 197 10.89 -19.36 -5.80
C ASP A 197 10.73 -18.10 -4.93
N GLY A 198 10.08 -17.06 -5.45
CA GLY A 198 9.81 -15.82 -4.73
C GLY A 198 8.93 -16.05 -3.51
N ILE A 199 9.04 -15.13 -2.53
CA ILE A 199 8.44 -15.28 -1.22
C ILE A 199 7.28 -14.29 -1.05
N PHE A 200 6.15 -14.78 -0.59
CA PHE A 200 5.02 -13.97 -0.13
C PHE A 200 4.90 -14.05 1.38
N ILE A 201 5.00 -12.91 2.06
CA ILE A 201 4.85 -12.78 3.51
C ILE A 201 3.52 -12.11 3.81
N LEU A 202 2.67 -12.80 4.56
CA LEU A 202 1.30 -12.40 4.81
C LEU A 202 1.02 -12.33 6.31
N GLU A 203 0.42 -11.21 6.78
CA GLU A 203 -0.21 -11.10 8.10
C GLU A 203 -1.72 -10.90 7.89
N PRO A 204 -2.53 -11.98 7.85
CA PRO A 204 -3.96 -11.86 7.71
C PRO A 204 -4.60 -11.33 8.99
N GLN A 205 -5.69 -10.58 8.84
CA GLN A 205 -6.52 -10.22 9.99
C GLN A 205 -7.58 -11.29 10.23
N GLU A 206 -7.83 -11.58 11.51
CA GLU A 206 -8.84 -12.53 11.94
C GLU A 206 -10.25 -12.14 11.49
N TRP A 207 -11.09 -13.14 11.21
CA TRP A 207 -12.44 -12.94 10.70
C TRP A 207 -13.31 -12.08 11.61
N GLU A 208 -13.17 -12.22 12.93
CA GLU A 208 -13.91 -11.47 13.95
C GLU A 208 -13.70 -9.95 13.80
N THR A 209 -12.54 -9.55 13.31
CA THR A 209 -12.21 -8.13 13.11
C THR A 209 -12.99 -7.48 11.97
N TYR A 210 -13.55 -8.28 11.04
CA TYR A 210 -14.41 -7.81 9.96
C TYR A 210 -15.71 -7.19 10.48
N ALA A 211 -16.25 -7.73 11.59
CA ALA A 211 -17.49 -7.25 12.19
C ALA A 211 -17.45 -5.77 12.60
N LYS A 212 -16.27 -5.26 13.00
CA LYS A 212 -16.08 -3.84 13.29
C LYS A 212 -15.88 -3.02 12.02
N ALA A 213 -15.04 -3.51 11.09
CA ALA A 213 -14.68 -2.80 9.88
C ALA A 213 -15.88 -2.55 8.95
N LYS A 214 -16.75 -3.53 8.76
CA LYS A 214 -17.95 -3.41 7.90
C LYS A 214 -18.95 -2.34 8.34
N ARG A 215 -18.86 -1.85 9.59
CA ARG A 215 -19.74 -0.78 10.08
C ARG A 215 -19.29 0.62 9.66
N MET A 216 -18.11 0.76 9.06
CA MET A 216 -17.52 2.04 8.71
C MET A 216 -18.17 2.67 7.47
N SER A 217 -18.72 1.86 6.57
CA SER A 217 -19.48 2.38 5.42
C SER A 217 -20.57 1.42 4.97
N VAL A 218 -21.57 1.96 4.26
CA VAL A 218 -22.65 1.18 3.65
C VAL A 218 -22.07 0.16 2.67
N LYS A 219 -21.15 0.57 1.80
CA LYS A 219 -20.47 -0.28 0.82
C LYS A 219 -19.78 -1.47 1.48
N LEU A 220 -18.98 -1.25 2.53
CA LEU A 220 -18.30 -2.35 3.25
C LEU A 220 -19.29 -3.31 3.89
N LYS A 221 -20.42 -2.80 4.40
CA LYS A 221 -21.49 -3.63 4.98
C LYS A 221 -22.14 -4.51 3.92
N GLU A 222 -22.49 -3.96 2.76
CA GLU A 222 -23.10 -4.68 1.64
C GLU A 222 -22.15 -5.75 1.10
N THR A 223 -20.90 -5.39 0.81
CA THR A 223 -19.90 -6.38 0.38
C THR A 223 -19.76 -7.50 1.38
N SER A 224 -19.68 -7.16 2.69
CA SER A 224 -19.49 -8.17 3.75
C SER A 224 -20.60 -9.22 3.85
N GLN A 225 -21.82 -8.93 3.36
CA GLN A 225 -22.93 -9.87 3.36
C GLN A 225 -22.77 -11.00 2.32
N ASN A 226 -21.97 -10.74 1.29
CA ASN A 226 -21.76 -11.64 0.17
C ASN A 226 -20.44 -12.44 0.28
N LEU A 227 -19.60 -12.14 1.30
CA LEU A 227 -18.32 -12.82 1.49
C LEU A 227 -18.55 -14.28 1.90
N LYS A 228 -17.93 -15.18 1.17
CA LYS A 228 -17.91 -16.63 1.41
C LYS A 228 -16.55 -17.09 1.91
N LEU A 229 -15.48 -16.48 1.42
CA LEU A 229 -14.11 -16.79 1.80
C LEU A 229 -13.79 -16.22 3.18
N LYS A 230 -12.95 -16.92 3.92
CA LYS A 230 -12.49 -16.51 5.25
C LYS A 230 -10.97 -16.58 5.33
N PRO A 231 -10.32 -15.89 6.26
CA PRO A 231 -8.87 -15.98 6.44
C PRO A 231 -8.35 -17.42 6.63
N ALA A 232 -9.15 -18.30 7.24
CA ALA A 232 -8.82 -19.72 7.39
C ALA A 232 -8.72 -20.47 6.04
N ASP A 233 -9.32 -19.96 4.98
CA ASP A 233 -9.25 -20.55 3.64
C ASP A 233 -7.97 -20.12 2.88
N PHE A 234 -7.24 -19.10 3.34
CA PHE A 234 -6.11 -18.51 2.59
C PHE A 234 -5.02 -19.51 2.24
N PRO A 235 -4.60 -20.45 3.12
CA PRO A 235 -3.59 -21.44 2.73
C PRO A 235 -4.03 -22.27 1.52
N ARG A 236 -5.26 -22.75 1.51
CA ARG A 236 -5.82 -23.51 0.38
C ARG A 236 -5.91 -22.64 -0.89
N LEU A 237 -6.42 -21.41 -0.77
CA LEU A 237 -6.55 -20.50 -1.91
C LEU A 237 -5.20 -20.13 -2.53
N LEU A 238 -4.19 -19.91 -1.71
CA LEU A 238 -2.84 -19.61 -2.16
C LEU A 238 -2.19 -20.85 -2.81
N HIS A 239 -2.41 -22.04 -2.28
CA HIS A 239 -2.00 -23.28 -2.91
C HIS A 239 -2.64 -23.43 -4.31
N ASP A 240 -3.95 -23.19 -4.43
CA ASP A 240 -4.69 -23.22 -5.70
C ASP A 240 -4.17 -22.20 -6.72
N VAL A 241 -3.58 -21.08 -6.26
CA VAL A 241 -2.95 -20.05 -7.10
C VAL A 241 -1.55 -20.45 -7.58
N GLY A 242 -0.87 -21.39 -6.89
CA GLY A 242 0.47 -21.86 -7.25
C GLY A 242 1.55 -21.57 -6.22
N PHE A 243 1.15 -21.32 -4.96
CA PHE A 243 2.11 -21.29 -3.85
C PHE A 243 2.25 -22.67 -3.21
N GLY A 244 3.40 -22.89 -2.57
CA GLY A 244 3.65 -24.06 -1.74
C GLY A 244 2.86 -24.02 -0.44
N GLU A 245 3.09 -25.03 0.40
CA GLU A 245 2.50 -25.12 1.73
C GLU A 245 2.88 -23.89 2.58
N VAL A 246 1.95 -23.53 3.48
CA VAL A 246 2.16 -22.40 4.40
C VAL A 246 3.22 -22.72 5.44
N GLU A 247 4.17 -21.82 5.64
CA GLU A 247 5.10 -21.81 6.76
C GLU A 247 4.62 -20.80 7.80
N HIS A 248 4.13 -21.27 8.96
CA HIS A 248 3.70 -20.41 10.05
C HIS A 248 4.91 -19.94 10.86
N LEU A 249 5.25 -18.65 10.79
CA LEU A 249 6.42 -18.06 11.45
C LEU A 249 6.17 -17.69 12.92
N GLY A 250 4.91 -17.72 13.34
CA GLY A 250 4.50 -17.37 14.70
C GLY A 250 3.57 -16.17 14.75
N SER A 251 3.35 -15.65 15.96
CA SER A 251 2.47 -14.51 16.22
C SER A 251 3.18 -13.50 17.08
N THR A 252 3.01 -12.21 16.78
CA THR A 252 3.57 -11.12 17.57
C THR A 252 2.58 -9.98 17.72
N GLY A 253 2.85 -9.06 18.66
CA GLY A 253 1.98 -7.94 18.99
C GLY A 253 1.08 -8.21 20.18
N GLU A 254 0.22 -7.25 20.52
CA GLU A 254 -0.67 -7.29 21.68
C GLU A 254 -2.12 -7.05 21.26
N GLY A 255 -3.06 -7.65 22.01
CA GLY A 255 -4.50 -7.46 21.79
C GLY A 255 -4.92 -7.77 20.35
N GLY A 256 -5.69 -6.89 19.73
CA GLY A 256 -6.16 -7.02 18.34
C GLY A 256 -5.08 -6.90 17.27
N PHE A 257 -3.83 -6.63 17.67
CA PHE A 257 -2.66 -6.61 16.79
C PHE A 257 -1.80 -7.87 16.92
N ARG A 258 -2.17 -8.80 17.80
CA ARG A 258 -1.51 -10.11 17.87
C ARG A 258 -2.05 -10.99 16.73
N ARG A 259 -1.23 -11.19 15.70
CA ARG A 259 -1.62 -11.92 14.49
C ARG A 259 -0.50 -12.85 14.05
N ALA A 260 -0.91 -13.93 13.38
CA ALA A 260 0.03 -14.84 12.75
C ALA A 260 0.71 -14.17 11.55
N VAL A 261 1.98 -14.50 11.35
CA VAL A 261 2.73 -14.17 10.15
C VAL A 261 3.02 -15.48 9.42
N ASP A 262 2.61 -15.53 8.19
CA ASP A 262 2.69 -16.69 7.32
C ASP A 262 3.62 -16.41 6.14
N LEU A 263 4.38 -17.40 5.73
CA LEU A 263 5.26 -17.35 4.59
C LEU A 263 4.84 -18.41 3.55
N TYR A 264 4.79 -17.99 2.30
CA TYR A 264 4.48 -18.84 1.15
C TYR A 264 5.57 -18.70 0.10
N ARG A 265 5.98 -19.81 -0.50
CA ARG A 265 6.93 -19.83 -1.65
C ARG A 265 6.14 -20.05 -2.93
N LYS A 266 6.48 -19.28 -3.95
CA LYS A 266 5.95 -19.51 -5.30
C LYS A 266 6.58 -20.79 -5.87
N LEU A 267 5.73 -21.68 -6.42
CA LEU A 267 6.15 -22.91 -7.09
C LEU A 267 6.45 -22.70 -8.58
#